data_e7cb841532306b3bb6c42ae62ba6823d
#
_entry.id   e7cb841532306b3bb6c42ae62ba6823d
#
_cell.length_a   1.000
_cell.length_b   1.000
_cell.length_c   1.000
_cell.angle_alpha   90.00
_cell.angle_beta   90.00
_cell.angle_gamma   90.00
#
_symmetry.space_group_name_H-M   'P 1'
#
loop_
_entity.id
_entity.type
_entity.pdbx_description
1 polymer ?
#
loop_
_entity_poly.entity_id
_entity_poly.type
_entity_poly.pdbx_seq_one_letter_code
_entity_poly.pdbx_strand_id
1 'polypeptide(L)'
;ELKISEQQIGGKSSVIHILYQAKTISVTDYIFPINDKINIDVDSKTWTPISVKKVVREGKYKHDSFTQFLPEENIFIYKKDTISYAPPVHDPYSLIYLFRKKTLSPGNKFQLNTIDGRKITQLQFDVSSIETIRVPAGEFDALKVTPKRTDGKPFKNATRGSSKARLL
;
A
#
# COMPACT_ATOMS: atom_id res chain seq x y z
N GLU A 1 -0.40 -3.85 -13.39
CA GLU A 1 -1.82 -3.51 -13.48
C GLU A 1 -2.39 -3.27 -12.08
N LEU A 2 -3.29 -2.31 -11.97
CA LEU A 2 -3.98 -1.98 -10.74
C LEU A 2 -5.48 -1.91 -11.03
N LYS A 3 -6.26 -2.72 -10.34
CA LYS A 3 -7.72 -2.77 -10.47
C LYS A 3 -8.38 -2.45 -9.15
N ILE A 4 -9.48 -1.71 -9.20
CA ILE A 4 -10.32 -1.43 -8.04
C ILE A 4 -11.75 -1.76 -8.40
N SER A 5 -12.45 -2.38 -7.46
CA SER A 5 -13.89 -2.58 -7.49
C SER A 5 -14.47 -2.36 -6.10
N GLU A 6 -15.68 -1.84 -6.05
CA GLU A 6 -16.44 -1.69 -4.80
C GLU A 6 -17.58 -2.70 -4.79
N GLN A 7 -17.76 -3.37 -3.66
CA GLN A 7 -18.86 -4.30 -3.44
C GLN A 7 -19.59 -3.95 -2.15
N GLN A 8 -20.91 -3.85 -2.20
CA GLN A 8 -21.74 -3.70 -1.01
C GLN A 8 -21.95 -5.07 -0.34
N ILE A 9 -21.65 -5.13 0.95
CA ILE A 9 -21.90 -6.32 1.77
C ILE A 9 -22.91 -5.97 2.85
N GLY A 10 -24.08 -6.63 2.80
CA GLY A 10 -25.07 -6.57 3.87
C GLY A 10 -25.74 -5.22 4.12
N GLY A 11 -25.84 -4.33 3.14
CA GLY A 11 -26.68 -3.11 3.19
C GLY A 11 -26.15 -1.96 4.06
N LYS A 12 -25.11 -2.15 4.86
CA LYS A 12 -24.57 -1.11 5.78
C LYS A 12 -23.08 -0.80 5.62
N SER A 13 -22.30 -1.70 5.06
CA SER A 13 -20.87 -1.51 4.85
C SER A 13 -20.53 -1.86 3.41
N SER A 14 -19.74 -1.03 2.75
CA SER A 14 -19.14 -1.36 1.46
C SER A 14 -17.67 -1.70 1.65
N VAL A 15 -17.23 -2.71 0.93
CA VAL A 15 -15.82 -3.14 0.88
C VAL A 15 -15.25 -2.74 -0.47
N ILE A 16 -14.09 -2.12 -0.44
CA ILE A 16 -13.34 -1.84 -1.65
C ILE A 16 -12.29 -2.92 -1.82
N HIS A 17 -12.36 -3.61 -2.95
CA HIS A 17 -11.37 -4.59 -3.37
C HIS A 17 -10.31 -3.93 -4.23
N ILE A 18 -9.06 -4.03 -3.82
CA ILE A 18 -7.91 -3.51 -4.55
C ILE A 18 -7.07 -4.69 -5.00
N LEU A 19 -6.86 -4.80 -6.32
CA LEU A 19 -5.95 -5.77 -6.90
C LEU A 19 -4.73 -5.04 -7.47
N TYR A 20 -3.58 -5.30 -6.86
CA TYR A 20 -2.28 -4.91 -7.40
C TYR A 20 -1.61 -6.10 -8.07
N GLN A 21 -1.16 -5.93 -9.31
CA GLN A 21 -0.38 -6.92 -10.04
C GLN A 21 0.87 -6.29 -10.63
N ALA A 22 2.02 -6.92 -10.37
CA ALA A 22 3.28 -6.62 -11.04
C ALA A 22 3.75 -7.85 -11.79
N LYS A 23 4.02 -7.68 -13.08
CA LYS A 23 4.51 -8.76 -13.94
C LYS A 23 5.57 -8.20 -14.88
N THR A 24 6.70 -8.88 -14.97
CA THR A 24 7.67 -8.63 -16.04
C THR A 24 7.12 -9.12 -17.38
N ILE A 25 7.54 -8.46 -18.45
CA ILE A 25 7.19 -8.81 -19.82
C ILE A 25 8.46 -8.80 -20.70
N SER A 26 8.45 -9.57 -21.77
CA SER A 26 9.52 -9.63 -22.77
C SER A 26 10.86 -10.17 -22.22
N VAL A 27 11.96 -9.59 -22.63
CA VAL A 27 13.33 -10.06 -22.33
C VAL A 27 13.65 -10.05 -20.83
N THR A 28 13.06 -9.13 -20.07
CA THR A 28 13.28 -9.05 -18.61
C THR A 28 12.74 -10.26 -17.86
N ASP A 29 11.75 -10.97 -18.42
CA ASP A 29 11.18 -12.17 -17.85
C ASP A 29 12.16 -13.34 -17.82
N TYR A 30 13.10 -13.39 -18.76
CA TYR A 30 14.17 -14.41 -18.80
C TYR A 30 15.27 -14.15 -17.77
N ILE A 31 15.53 -12.89 -17.42
CA ILE A 31 16.61 -12.51 -16.50
C ILE A 31 16.13 -12.55 -15.05
N PHE A 32 14.99 -11.95 -14.79
CA PHE A 32 14.41 -11.89 -13.44
C PHE A 32 12.87 -11.82 -13.53
N PRO A 33 12.20 -12.99 -13.58
CA PRO A 33 10.74 -13.02 -13.67
C PRO A 33 10.09 -12.48 -12.40
N ILE A 34 9.15 -11.55 -12.56
CA ILE A 34 8.28 -11.03 -11.50
C ILE A 34 6.83 -11.37 -11.88
N ASN A 35 6.09 -11.93 -10.94
CA ASN A 35 4.65 -12.18 -11.07
C ASN A 35 3.98 -12.07 -9.70
N ASP A 36 3.79 -10.85 -9.25
CA ASP A 36 3.20 -10.55 -7.96
C ASP A 36 1.72 -10.26 -8.08
N LYS A 37 0.96 -10.76 -7.13
CA LYS A 37 -0.47 -10.48 -6.99
C LYS A 37 -0.81 -10.19 -5.55
N ILE A 38 -1.35 -8.99 -5.29
CA ILE A 38 -1.74 -8.55 -3.97
C ILE A 38 -3.21 -8.15 -4.03
N ASN A 39 -4.04 -8.85 -3.25
CA ASN A 39 -5.44 -8.52 -3.09
C ASN A 39 -5.62 -7.91 -1.70
N ILE A 40 -6.28 -6.76 -1.65
CA ILE A 40 -6.53 -6.02 -0.42
C ILE A 40 -8.01 -5.68 -0.37
N ASP A 41 -8.64 -6.01 0.75
CA ASP A 41 -9.99 -5.59 1.06
C ASP A 41 -9.90 -4.50 2.12
N VAL A 42 -10.53 -3.36 1.86
CA VAL A 42 -10.57 -2.24 2.81
C VAL A 42 -12.00 -1.79 3.05
N ASP A 43 -12.25 -1.29 4.25
CA ASP A 43 -13.49 -0.59 4.55
C ASP A 43 -13.59 0.70 3.73
N SER A 44 -14.69 0.92 3.04
CA SER A 44 -14.85 2.04 2.10
C SER A 44 -14.88 3.42 2.76
N LYS A 45 -15.20 3.49 4.06
CA LYS A 45 -15.30 4.74 4.81
C LYS A 45 -13.97 5.11 5.43
N THR A 46 -13.34 4.16 6.11
CA THR A 46 -12.12 4.38 6.91
C THR A 46 -10.83 4.10 6.16
N TRP A 47 -10.89 3.31 5.09
CA TRP A 47 -9.72 2.80 4.34
C TRP A 47 -8.78 1.96 5.21
N THR A 48 -9.31 1.42 6.30
CA THR A 48 -8.59 0.44 7.10
C THR A 48 -8.69 -0.94 6.45
N PRO A 49 -7.63 -1.75 6.48
CA PRO A 49 -7.65 -3.06 5.87
C PRO A 49 -8.59 -4.02 6.62
N ILE A 50 -9.30 -4.84 5.86
CA ILE A 50 -10.10 -5.97 6.32
C ILE A 50 -9.33 -7.25 6.09
N SER A 51 -8.73 -7.38 4.90
CA SER A 51 -7.86 -8.51 4.57
C SER A 51 -6.75 -8.10 3.60
N VAL A 52 -5.61 -8.80 3.66
CA VAL A 52 -4.51 -8.66 2.69
C VAL A 52 -3.98 -10.03 2.32
N LYS A 53 -4.12 -10.40 1.05
CA LYS A 53 -3.54 -11.63 0.49
C LYS A 53 -2.44 -11.29 -0.48
N LYS A 54 -1.22 -11.79 -0.23
CA LYS A 54 -0.05 -11.59 -1.08
C LYS A 54 0.41 -12.91 -1.67
N VAL A 55 0.65 -12.92 -2.97
CA VAL A 55 1.32 -13.97 -3.72
C VAL A 55 2.48 -13.30 -4.44
N VAL A 56 3.70 -13.46 -3.93
CA VAL A 56 4.92 -12.83 -4.43
C VAL A 56 5.78 -13.86 -5.15
N ARG A 57 6.20 -13.55 -6.36
CA ARG A 57 7.03 -14.38 -7.22
C ARG A 57 8.07 -13.51 -7.91
N GLU A 58 9.27 -13.44 -7.33
CA GLU A 58 10.39 -12.61 -7.80
C GLU A 58 11.64 -13.48 -8.00
N GLY A 59 11.90 -13.89 -9.22
CA GLY A 59 12.96 -14.83 -9.54
C GLY A 59 12.78 -16.14 -8.77
N LYS A 60 13.74 -16.47 -7.89
CA LYS A 60 13.68 -17.66 -7.02
C LYS A 60 12.87 -17.43 -5.74
N TYR A 61 12.57 -16.17 -5.40
CA TYR A 61 11.83 -15.84 -4.19
C TYR A 61 10.34 -16.12 -4.38
N LYS A 62 9.76 -16.88 -3.46
CA LYS A 62 8.32 -17.19 -3.42
C LYS A 62 7.80 -16.93 -2.01
N HIS A 63 6.77 -16.13 -1.90
CA HIS A 63 6.16 -15.83 -0.61
C HIS A 63 4.65 -15.70 -0.76
N ASP A 64 3.92 -16.49 0.01
CA ASP A 64 2.47 -16.43 0.11
C ASP A 64 2.09 -16.07 1.54
N SER A 65 1.19 -15.12 1.69
CA SER A 65 0.70 -14.72 3.00
C SER A 65 -0.73 -14.25 2.94
N PHE A 66 -1.42 -14.42 4.06
CA PHE A 66 -2.75 -13.88 4.30
C PHE A 66 -2.75 -13.20 5.66
N THR A 67 -3.32 -12.01 5.71
CA THR A 67 -3.55 -11.23 6.94
C THR A 67 -5.03 -10.92 7.03
N GLN A 68 -5.64 -11.31 8.14
CA GLN A 68 -7.03 -11.00 8.47
C GLN A 68 -7.04 -9.95 9.58
N PHE A 69 -7.79 -8.87 9.40
CA PHE A 69 -7.96 -7.85 10.44
C PHE A 69 -9.29 -8.04 11.15
N LEU A 70 -9.27 -7.85 12.47
CA LEU A 70 -10.43 -7.86 13.36
C LEU A 70 -10.48 -6.51 14.08
N PRO A 71 -11.05 -5.47 13.42
CA PRO A 71 -10.99 -4.09 13.92
C PRO A 71 -11.63 -3.89 15.29
N GLU A 72 -12.72 -4.59 15.57
CA GLU A 72 -13.43 -4.51 16.85
C GLU A 72 -12.57 -4.95 18.03
N GLU A 73 -11.62 -5.85 17.78
CA GLU A 73 -10.69 -6.38 18.80
C GLU A 73 -9.33 -5.69 18.76
N ASN A 74 -9.09 -4.82 17.78
CA ASN A 74 -7.80 -4.17 17.50
C ASN A 74 -6.64 -5.17 17.35
N ILE A 75 -6.92 -6.29 16.67
CA ILE A 75 -5.93 -7.33 16.36
C ILE A 75 -5.92 -7.66 14.87
N PHE A 76 -4.83 -8.22 14.41
CA PHE A 76 -4.78 -8.92 13.13
C PHE A 76 -4.12 -10.28 13.28
N ILE A 77 -4.53 -11.20 12.41
CA ILE A 77 -4.00 -12.55 12.34
C ILE A 77 -3.11 -12.64 11.10
N TYR A 78 -1.84 -12.94 11.31
CA TYR A 78 -0.87 -13.19 10.26
C TYR A 78 -0.30 -14.59 10.41
N LYS A 79 -0.61 -15.48 9.46
CA LYS A 79 -0.30 -16.91 9.59
C LYS A 79 -0.95 -17.52 10.84
N LYS A 80 -0.15 -17.81 11.88
CA LYS A 80 -0.60 -18.36 13.17
C LYS A 80 -0.50 -17.36 14.32
N ASP A 81 -0.02 -16.16 14.04
CA ASP A 81 0.23 -15.15 15.08
C ASP A 81 -0.95 -14.17 15.15
N THR A 82 -1.43 -13.93 16.35
CA THR A 82 -2.37 -12.86 16.67
C THR A 82 -1.58 -11.67 17.22
N ILE A 83 -1.74 -10.51 16.60
CA ILE A 83 -0.94 -9.32 16.90
C ILE A 83 -1.89 -8.15 17.17
N SER A 84 -1.75 -7.52 18.32
CA SER A 84 -2.50 -6.31 18.67
C SER A 84 -1.93 -5.07 18.01
N TYR A 85 -2.78 -4.10 17.70
CA TYR A 85 -2.36 -2.82 17.13
C TYR A 85 -3.17 -1.64 17.69
N ALA A 86 -2.61 -0.45 17.60
CA ALA A 86 -3.32 0.80 17.88
C ALA A 86 -3.92 1.36 16.59
N PRO A 87 -5.25 1.49 16.48
CA PRO A 87 -5.89 2.04 15.29
C PRO A 87 -5.68 3.57 15.18
N PRO A 88 -5.79 4.15 13.97
CA PRO A 88 -5.99 3.46 12.69
C PRO A 88 -4.67 2.90 12.14
N VAL A 89 -4.80 1.81 11.39
CA VAL A 89 -3.69 1.22 10.63
C VAL A 89 -4.09 1.08 9.16
N HIS A 90 -3.09 1.08 8.29
CA HIS A 90 -3.28 0.95 6.84
C HIS A 90 -2.26 -0.03 6.27
N ASP A 91 -2.60 -0.67 5.15
CA ASP A 91 -1.61 -1.41 4.39
C ASP A 91 -0.88 -0.46 3.40
N PRO A 92 0.36 -0.75 3.02
CA PRO A 92 1.14 0.15 2.17
C PRO A 92 0.56 0.38 0.77
N TYR A 93 -0.21 -0.57 0.23
CA TYR A 93 -0.73 -0.48 -1.14
C TYR A 93 -2.02 0.32 -1.22
N SER A 94 -2.89 0.25 -0.20
CA SER A 94 -4.13 1.03 -0.14
C SER A 94 -3.89 2.52 0.18
N LEU A 95 -2.72 2.87 0.72
CA LEU A 95 -2.36 4.26 1.05
C LEU A 95 -2.45 5.20 -0.15
N ILE A 96 -2.13 4.74 -1.36
CA ILE A 96 -2.23 5.55 -2.59
C ILE A 96 -3.64 6.09 -2.76
N TYR A 97 -4.65 5.26 -2.49
CA TYR A 97 -6.05 5.65 -2.62
C TYR A 97 -6.54 6.50 -1.46
N LEU A 98 -6.08 6.21 -0.25
CA LEU A 98 -6.34 7.06 0.90
C LEU A 98 -5.85 8.50 0.64
N PHE A 99 -4.65 8.65 0.06
CA PHE A 99 -4.11 9.97 -0.27
C PHE A 99 -4.88 10.69 -1.37
N ARG A 100 -5.39 9.96 -2.35
CA ARG A 100 -6.24 10.54 -3.40
C ARG A 100 -7.58 11.09 -2.88
N LYS A 101 -8.07 10.56 -1.76
CA LYS A 101 -9.28 11.07 -1.08
C LYS A 101 -9.00 12.28 -0.19
N LYS A 102 -7.74 12.50 0.20
CA LYS A 102 -7.37 13.63 1.06
C LYS A 102 -7.07 14.87 0.22
N THR A 103 -7.56 16.01 0.68
CA THR A 103 -7.10 17.30 0.15
C THR A 103 -5.69 17.55 0.68
N LEU A 104 -4.69 17.31 -0.15
CA LEU A 104 -3.29 17.50 0.18
C LEU A 104 -2.73 18.73 -0.52
N SER A 105 -1.84 19.44 0.17
CA SER A 105 -1.15 20.62 -0.37
C SER A 105 0.32 20.58 0.01
N PRO A 106 1.23 21.17 -0.77
CA PRO A 106 2.61 21.36 -0.39
C PRO A 106 2.73 21.96 1.01
N GLY A 107 3.64 21.41 1.82
CA GLY A 107 3.83 21.77 3.22
C GLY A 107 3.06 20.88 4.21
N ASN A 108 2.08 20.10 3.76
CA ASN A 108 1.38 19.18 4.65
C ASN A 108 2.33 18.07 5.15
N LYS A 109 2.19 17.74 6.44
CA LYS A 109 2.85 16.61 7.08
C LYS A 109 1.84 15.84 7.90
N PHE A 110 1.90 14.52 7.83
CA PHE A 110 1.01 13.66 8.63
C PHE A 110 1.66 12.31 8.88
N GLN A 111 1.17 11.62 9.90
CA GLN A 111 1.70 10.31 10.30
C GLN A 111 0.60 9.25 10.19
N LEU A 112 0.97 8.07 9.74
CA LEU A 112 0.09 6.90 9.65
C LEU A 112 0.85 5.66 10.12
N ASN A 113 0.13 4.76 10.80
CA ASN A 113 0.62 3.43 11.10
C ASN A 113 0.36 2.51 9.90
N THR A 114 1.38 1.80 9.47
CA THR A 114 1.29 0.82 8.38
C THR A 114 1.62 -0.57 8.89
N ILE A 115 0.91 -1.57 8.35
CA ILE A 115 1.17 -2.98 8.64
C ILE A 115 1.65 -3.67 7.38
N ASP A 116 2.79 -4.34 7.45
CA ASP A 116 3.31 -5.22 6.42
C ASP A 116 3.81 -6.53 7.04
N GLY A 117 3.11 -7.62 6.73
CA GLY A 117 3.31 -8.89 7.39
C GLY A 117 3.01 -8.78 8.90
N ARG A 118 4.01 -9.06 9.74
CA ARG A 118 3.90 -8.96 11.21
C ARG A 118 4.30 -7.58 11.76
N LYS A 119 4.75 -6.69 10.89
CA LYS A 119 5.41 -5.47 11.31
C LYS A 119 4.51 -4.26 11.20
N ILE A 120 4.34 -3.60 12.32
CA ILE A 120 3.73 -2.27 12.39
C ILE A 120 4.85 -1.23 12.31
N THR A 121 4.68 -0.25 11.43
CA THR A 121 5.66 0.83 11.25
C THR A 121 4.91 2.15 11.17
N GLN A 122 5.29 3.11 11.99
CA GLN A 122 4.80 4.48 11.87
C GLN A 122 5.60 5.21 10.80
N LEU A 123 4.89 5.76 9.82
CA LEU A 123 5.46 6.55 8.74
C LEU A 123 4.98 7.99 8.84
N GLN A 124 5.90 8.93 8.64
CA GLN A 124 5.60 10.32 8.36
C GLN A 124 5.62 10.52 6.86
N PHE A 125 4.66 11.25 6.35
CA PHE A 125 4.53 11.65 4.95
C PHE A 125 4.69 13.15 4.84
N ASP A 126 5.66 13.59 4.06
CA ASP A 126 5.92 15.00 3.77
C ASP A 126 5.45 15.29 2.33
N VAL A 127 4.48 16.19 2.18
CA VAL A 127 4.04 16.71 0.87
C VAL A 127 4.90 17.92 0.53
N SER A 128 5.80 17.79 -0.46
CA SER A 128 6.85 18.80 -0.70
C SER A 128 6.52 19.77 -1.83
N SER A 129 6.02 19.29 -2.96
CA SER A 129 5.83 20.10 -4.17
C SER A 129 4.77 19.51 -5.08
N ILE A 130 4.32 20.31 -6.04
CA ILE A 130 3.65 19.84 -7.24
C ILE A 130 4.73 19.74 -8.31
N GLU A 131 4.79 18.61 -9.02
CA GLU A 131 5.73 18.35 -10.11
C GLU A 131 4.92 17.90 -11.33
N THR A 132 5.16 18.51 -12.49
CA THR A 132 4.60 18.01 -13.73
C THR A 132 5.32 16.74 -14.15
N ILE A 133 4.60 15.66 -14.33
CA ILE A 133 5.14 14.37 -14.77
C ILE A 133 4.55 13.98 -16.11
N ARG A 134 5.38 13.42 -16.98
CA ARG A 134 4.97 12.90 -18.29
C ARG A 134 5.04 11.37 -18.27
N VAL A 135 3.93 10.75 -18.63
CA VAL A 135 3.77 9.30 -18.76
C VAL A 135 3.09 8.99 -20.10
N PRO A 136 3.07 7.72 -20.58
CA PRO A 136 2.40 7.39 -21.84
C PRO A 136 0.93 7.83 -21.94
N ALA A 137 0.24 7.93 -20.81
CA ALA A 137 -1.16 8.38 -20.73
C ALA A 137 -1.34 9.91 -20.82
N GLY A 138 -0.25 10.70 -20.81
CA GLY A 138 -0.31 12.16 -20.88
C GLY A 138 0.62 12.85 -19.88
N GLU A 139 0.37 14.15 -19.70
CA GLU A 139 1.09 15.01 -18.77
C GLU A 139 0.15 15.39 -17.61
N PHE A 140 0.67 15.29 -16.38
CA PHE A 140 -0.14 15.49 -15.18
C PHE A 140 0.64 16.25 -14.12
N ASP A 141 -0.05 17.12 -13.41
CA ASP A 141 0.49 17.73 -12.20
C ASP A 141 0.29 16.77 -11.01
N ALA A 142 1.38 16.37 -10.39
CA ALA A 142 1.40 15.39 -9.33
C ALA A 142 2.00 15.95 -8.04
N LEU A 143 1.37 15.63 -6.91
CA LEU A 143 1.94 15.93 -5.60
C LEU A 143 3.08 14.97 -5.29
N LYS A 144 4.21 15.52 -4.90
CA LYS A 144 5.34 14.73 -4.40
C LYS A 144 5.17 14.46 -2.92
N VAL A 145 4.91 13.20 -2.59
CA VAL A 145 4.77 12.73 -1.21
C VAL A 145 5.95 11.82 -0.87
N THR A 146 6.68 12.16 0.18
CA THR A 146 7.86 11.41 0.60
C THR A 146 7.59 10.72 1.94
N PRO A 147 7.55 9.38 1.97
CA PRO A 147 7.44 8.65 3.23
C PRO A 147 8.79 8.62 3.96
N LYS A 148 8.75 8.73 5.28
CA LYS A 148 9.89 8.56 6.18
C LYS A 148 9.45 7.70 7.36
N ARG A 149 10.33 6.84 7.84
CA ARG A 149 10.09 6.13 9.08
C ARG A 149 10.33 7.07 10.27
N THR A 150 9.42 7.08 11.24
CA THR A 150 9.58 7.93 12.44
C THR A 150 10.73 7.45 13.35
N ASP A 151 11.14 6.17 13.24
CA ASP A 151 12.29 5.62 13.97
C ASP A 151 13.65 5.90 13.30
N GLY A 152 13.66 6.70 12.23
CA GLY A 152 14.88 7.10 11.50
C GLY A 152 15.56 6.00 10.69
N LYS A 153 15.06 4.76 10.73
CA LYS A 153 15.67 3.63 10.01
C LYS A 153 15.34 3.69 8.52
N PRO A 154 16.24 3.28 7.64
CA PRO A 154 15.95 3.18 6.22
C PRO A 154 14.89 2.08 5.95
N PHE A 155 14.18 2.19 4.83
CA PHE A 155 13.37 1.08 4.35
C PHE A 155 14.29 -0.07 3.91
N LYS A 156 14.05 -1.30 4.39
CA LYS A 156 14.93 -2.45 4.15
C LYS A 156 15.15 -2.78 2.66
N ASN A 157 14.19 -2.43 1.80
CA ASN A 157 14.22 -2.72 0.36
C ASN A 157 14.39 -1.45 -0.50
N ALA A 158 14.79 -0.34 0.10
CA ALA A 158 15.19 0.85 -0.65
C ALA A 158 16.56 0.61 -1.29
N THR A 159 16.67 -0.41 -2.13
CA THR A 159 17.86 -0.64 -2.95
C THR A 159 18.00 0.51 -3.94
N ARG A 160 18.97 1.38 -3.67
CA ARG A 160 19.70 2.24 -4.61
C ARG A 160 18.91 3.10 -5.61
N GLY A 161 17.70 3.48 -5.35
CA GLY A 161 16.99 4.38 -6.23
C GLY A 161 15.74 4.93 -5.58
N SER A 162 15.83 6.14 -5.05
CA SER A 162 14.72 7.04 -4.74
C SER A 162 13.52 6.41 -4.00
N SER A 163 13.52 6.52 -2.69
CA SER A 163 12.36 6.35 -1.80
C SER A 163 11.25 7.40 -2.04
N LYS A 164 11.03 7.82 -3.28
CA LYS A 164 10.08 8.87 -3.64
C LYS A 164 8.87 8.23 -4.33
N ALA A 165 7.78 8.07 -3.59
CA ALA A 165 6.49 7.78 -4.21
C ALA A 165 5.94 9.08 -4.82
N ARG A 166 5.47 9.02 -6.06
CA ARG A 166 4.74 10.10 -6.72
C ARG A 166 3.28 9.67 -6.83
N LEU A 167 2.38 10.54 -6.39
CA LEU A 167 0.95 10.35 -6.53
C LEU A 167 0.45 11.20 -7.68
N LEU A 168 -0.23 10.57 -8.62
CA LEU A 168 -0.97 11.19 -9.71
C LEU A 168 -2.35 11.60 -9.24
#